data_6a801e517e93cb63fe311b05c82ee2b6
#
_entry.id   6a801e517e93cb63fe311b05c82ee2b6
#
_cell.length_a   1.000
_cell.length_b   1.000
_cell.length_c   1.000
_cell.angle_alpha   90.00
_cell.angle_beta   90.00
_cell.angle_gamma   90.00
#
_symmetry.space_group_name_H-M   'P 1'
#
loop_
_entity.id
_entity.type
_entity.pdbx_description
1 polymer ?
#
loop_
_entity_poly.entity_id
_entity_poly.type
_entity_poly.pdbx_seq_one_letter_code
_entity_poly.pdbx_strand_id
1 'polypeptide(L)'
;MTGENQQLESLKALLEENERVKRHGFTKSEFERAKSEYLARLEKQYKDRDKQESGRLVNQYVSHFLENSPIPGTEWRYNFAQENLENIELEEINGLISEFLHEDNRVIVLTGPKKEGLEPVKEEEVMALLEEIKNSEIAAYEEEKLRDNLMTKIPNAGSVVETKENEEVGFTRLKLSNGAEVVYKKTDFKNDEILFSAKSMGGTSLYSDEDYLNTALANSGLSQAGIADLSINDLSKMMSGKIVQVRPEISGITEGFSGSSTPKDLETLFQMVHLYFTDLNKDEEAYTAFVNKQKAFLGNLMSNPNFYFQNELGKFRNEGNPRYVGFPTPEKYDAQDYELAYNKYQERFANAGDFTFYFVGNIDEEKVKEYASTYIASLPSSEETEEFEVPEFKPSTSGDKKVVYKGTDPKSMVNILWNGETDYEAEEDFTMKALGEILTIKLVEQLREEEAGVYGVGARGNLSKIPYGSYSFSISFPCGPENVESLTEAALAEVEKIKENGPTEKDLEKIKETFLVQRKDQLQENRFWLDQLESADMEDREINKVLKYEEKVAALTKEEIKEVANKYLNENYLLGILLPEKKEGQASEAGE
;
A
#
# COMPACT_ATOMS: atom_id res chain seq x y z
N MET A 1 8.20 -5.58 17.80
CA MET A 1 7.52 -4.69 18.76
C MET A 1 6.74 -5.57 19.72
N THR A 2 6.73 -5.23 21.00
CA THR A 2 6.05 -5.99 22.04
C THR A 2 4.89 -5.19 22.61
N GLY A 3 3.91 -5.85 23.23
CA GLY A 3 2.88 -5.20 24.03
C GLY A 3 3.44 -4.52 25.29
N GLU A 4 2.64 -3.65 25.92
CA GLU A 4 3.00 -3.01 27.18
C GLU A 4 3.24 -4.09 28.26
N ASN A 5 4.33 -3.99 29.01
CA ASN A 5 4.77 -4.95 30.03
C ASN A 5 5.07 -6.38 29.54
N GLN A 6 5.21 -6.59 28.22
CA GLN A 6 5.56 -7.90 27.62
C GLN A 6 7.01 -7.98 27.14
N GLN A 7 7.86 -7.03 27.50
CA GLN A 7 9.24 -6.95 27.01
C GLN A 7 10.07 -8.18 27.36
N LEU A 8 9.97 -8.67 28.62
CA LEU A 8 10.69 -9.86 29.05
C LEU A 8 10.18 -11.14 28.39
N GLU A 9 8.87 -11.29 28.23
CA GLU A 9 8.27 -12.43 27.53
C GLU A 9 8.70 -12.49 26.07
N SER A 10 8.66 -11.34 25.40
CA SER A 10 9.12 -11.23 24.00
C SER A 10 10.62 -11.48 23.87
N LEU A 11 11.42 -10.98 24.80
CA LEU A 11 12.85 -11.26 24.85
C LEU A 11 13.11 -12.75 25.09
N LYS A 12 12.33 -13.39 25.98
CA LYS A 12 12.40 -14.82 26.25
C LYS A 12 12.17 -15.64 24.97
N ALA A 13 11.09 -15.36 24.24
CA ALA A 13 10.78 -16.05 22.98
C ALA A 13 11.91 -15.91 21.95
N LEU A 14 12.47 -14.69 21.77
CA LEU A 14 13.60 -14.46 20.88
C LEU A 14 14.86 -15.24 21.29
N LEU A 15 15.15 -15.28 22.58
CA LEU A 15 16.33 -15.97 23.09
C LEU A 15 16.16 -17.50 23.05
N GLU A 16 14.95 -18.02 23.28
CA GLU A 16 14.63 -19.44 23.12
C GLU A 16 14.83 -19.90 21.68
N GLU A 17 14.35 -19.14 20.68
CA GLU A 17 14.57 -19.48 19.27
C GLU A 17 16.04 -19.36 18.88
N ASN A 18 16.74 -18.35 19.36
CA ASN A 18 18.18 -18.21 19.15
C ASN A 18 18.96 -19.41 19.72
N GLU A 19 18.62 -19.84 20.94
CA GLU A 19 19.23 -20.99 21.58
C GLU A 19 18.83 -22.32 20.94
N ARG A 20 17.59 -22.43 20.39
CA ARG A 20 17.13 -23.57 19.58
C ARG A 20 18.02 -23.75 18.35
N VAL A 21 18.22 -22.68 17.58
CA VAL A 21 19.11 -22.69 16.40
C VAL A 21 20.54 -23.02 16.81
N LYS A 22 21.03 -22.48 17.92
CA LYS A 22 22.38 -22.75 18.43
C LYS A 22 22.61 -24.22 18.78
N ARG A 23 21.61 -24.88 19.39
CA ARG A 23 21.72 -26.29 19.84
C ARG A 23 21.42 -27.30 18.74
N HIS A 24 20.47 -26.99 17.88
CA HIS A 24 19.91 -27.97 16.93
C HIS A 24 20.18 -27.63 15.48
N GLY A 25 20.60 -26.40 15.17
CA GLY A 25 20.77 -25.91 13.80
C GLY A 25 19.45 -25.66 13.09
N PHE A 26 19.55 -25.32 11.81
CA PHE A 26 18.42 -25.26 10.89
C PHE A 26 18.05 -26.65 10.41
N THR A 27 16.78 -26.82 10.06
CA THR A 27 16.30 -28.05 9.44
C THR A 27 16.66 -28.12 7.95
N LYS A 28 16.62 -29.31 7.39
CA LYS A 28 16.88 -29.50 5.95
C LYS A 28 15.87 -28.73 5.09
N SER A 29 14.61 -28.71 5.47
CA SER A 29 13.56 -28.03 4.73
C SER A 29 13.67 -26.50 4.81
N GLU A 30 14.07 -25.90 5.93
CA GLU A 30 14.40 -24.48 6.02
C GLU A 30 15.54 -24.12 5.07
N PHE A 31 16.58 -24.94 5.04
CA PHE A 31 17.72 -24.74 4.18
C PHE A 31 17.35 -24.82 2.68
N GLU A 32 16.59 -25.83 2.28
CA GLU A 32 16.14 -25.97 0.87
C GLU A 32 15.19 -24.85 0.45
N ARG A 33 14.32 -24.38 1.35
CA ARG A 33 13.48 -23.20 1.10
C ARG A 33 14.33 -21.95 0.89
N ALA A 34 15.30 -21.70 1.75
CA ALA A 34 16.19 -20.54 1.63
C ALA A 34 16.98 -20.55 0.32
N LYS A 35 17.48 -21.72 -0.12
CA LYS A 35 18.12 -21.89 -1.45
C LYS A 35 17.16 -21.54 -2.58
N SER A 36 15.95 -22.10 -2.54
CA SER A 36 14.93 -21.90 -3.56
C SER A 36 14.52 -20.44 -3.69
N GLU A 37 14.30 -19.76 -2.56
CA GLU A 37 13.95 -18.32 -2.54
C GLU A 37 15.10 -17.45 -3.04
N TYR A 38 16.32 -17.76 -2.64
CA TYR A 38 17.50 -17.01 -3.09
C TYR A 38 17.68 -17.13 -4.61
N LEU A 39 17.57 -18.35 -5.12
CA LEU A 39 17.72 -18.62 -6.56
C LEU A 39 16.60 -17.97 -7.37
N ALA A 40 15.34 -18.07 -6.94
CA ALA A 40 14.19 -17.44 -7.61
C ALA A 40 14.35 -15.92 -7.72
N ARG A 41 14.83 -15.28 -6.65
CA ARG A 41 15.11 -13.82 -6.67
C ARG A 41 16.23 -13.46 -7.65
N LEU A 42 17.29 -14.24 -7.71
CA LEU A 42 18.39 -14.02 -8.67
C LEU A 42 17.95 -14.30 -10.10
N GLU A 43 17.13 -15.34 -10.33
CA GLU A 43 16.56 -15.66 -11.64
C GLU A 43 15.71 -14.48 -12.16
N LYS A 44 14.81 -13.92 -11.33
CA LYS A 44 14.03 -12.74 -11.69
C LYS A 44 14.91 -11.56 -12.05
N GLN A 45 15.93 -11.27 -11.23
CA GLN A 45 16.88 -10.18 -11.50
C GLN A 45 17.65 -10.40 -12.80
N TYR A 46 18.04 -11.65 -13.10
CA TYR A 46 18.74 -12.00 -14.32
C TYR A 46 17.84 -11.85 -15.55
N LYS A 47 16.59 -12.29 -15.48
CA LYS A 47 15.63 -12.13 -16.59
C LYS A 47 15.35 -10.66 -16.90
N ASP A 48 15.24 -9.81 -15.87
CA ASP A 48 15.00 -8.37 -16.00
C ASP A 48 16.28 -7.52 -16.12
N ARG A 49 17.46 -8.12 -16.37
CA ARG A 49 18.76 -7.41 -16.35
C ARG A 49 18.90 -6.28 -17.38
N ASP A 50 18.18 -6.38 -18.48
CA ASP A 50 18.13 -5.38 -19.56
C ASP A 50 17.01 -4.33 -19.35
N LYS A 51 16.17 -4.51 -18.32
CA LYS A 51 15.04 -3.65 -17.94
C LYS A 51 15.23 -2.99 -16.57
N GLN A 52 16.49 -2.88 -16.10
CA GLN A 52 16.79 -2.32 -14.79
C GLN A 52 16.61 -0.81 -14.78
N GLU A 53 16.05 -0.30 -13.70
CA GLU A 53 15.91 1.13 -13.47
C GLU A 53 17.24 1.78 -13.09
N SER A 54 17.49 2.99 -13.63
CA SER A 54 18.72 3.75 -13.38
C SER A 54 18.99 3.99 -11.90
N GLY A 55 17.95 4.22 -11.08
CA GLY A 55 18.06 4.41 -9.64
C GLY A 55 18.70 3.23 -8.91
N ARG A 56 18.39 1.99 -9.34
CA ARG A 56 19.01 0.79 -8.78
C ARG A 56 20.50 0.70 -9.13
N LEU A 57 20.86 1.02 -10.37
CA LEU A 57 22.26 1.03 -10.80
C LEU A 57 23.07 2.10 -10.07
N VAL A 58 22.51 3.30 -9.91
CA VAL A 58 23.15 4.40 -9.15
C VAL A 58 23.45 3.96 -7.72
N ASN A 59 22.51 3.33 -7.02
CA ASN A 59 22.74 2.85 -5.65
C ASN A 59 23.87 1.83 -5.56
N GLN A 60 24.04 0.95 -6.54
CA GLN A 60 25.17 0.02 -6.59
C GLN A 60 26.52 0.78 -6.74
N TYR A 61 26.56 1.79 -7.60
CA TYR A 61 27.77 2.60 -7.80
C TYR A 61 28.12 3.43 -6.56
N VAL A 62 27.10 3.99 -5.88
CA VAL A 62 27.30 4.72 -4.62
C VAL A 62 27.86 3.80 -3.53
N SER A 63 27.27 2.62 -3.33
CA SER A 63 27.77 1.64 -2.35
C SER A 63 29.19 1.16 -2.70
N HIS A 64 29.48 0.97 -3.98
CA HIS A 64 30.85 0.65 -4.42
C HIS A 64 31.83 1.76 -4.06
N PHE A 65 31.46 3.02 -4.32
CA PHE A 65 32.34 4.17 -4.04
C PHE A 65 32.55 4.39 -2.53
N LEU A 66 31.49 4.28 -1.73
CA LEU A 66 31.55 4.57 -0.29
C LEU A 66 32.11 3.41 0.53
N GLU A 67 31.78 2.17 0.18
CA GLU A 67 32.00 0.97 0.99
C GLU A 67 32.93 -0.04 0.31
N ASN A 68 33.38 0.26 -0.92
CA ASN A 68 34.14 -0.66 -1.76
C ASN A 68 33.38 -2.00 -2.03
N SER A 69 32.04 -1.95 -2.04
CA SER A 69 31.19 -3.11 -2.31
C SER A 69 31.39 -3.61 -3.75
N PRO A 70 31.57 -4.90 -3.99
CA PRO A 70 31.81 -5.42 -5.34
C PRO A 70 30.55 -5.28 -6.21
N ILE A 71 30.77 -5.04 -7.51
CA ILE A 71 29.71 -4.97 -8.54
C ILE A 71 29.90 -6.10 -9.56
N PRO A 72 29.55 -7.34 -9.20
CA PRO A 72 29.82 -8.51 -10.07
C PRO A 72 28.88 -8.61 -11.29
N GLY A 73 27.86 -7.76 -11.40
CA GLY A 73 26.85 -7.87 -12.45
C GLY A 73 25.80 -8.96 -12.20
N THR A 74 24.61 -8.76 -12.76
CA THR A 74 23.45 -9.61 -12.46
C THR A 74 23.60 -11.01 -13.04
N GLU A 75 24.11 -11.13 -14.27
CA GLU A 75 24.35 -12.41 -14.94
C GLU A 75 25.39 -13.25 -14.19
N TRP A 76 26.52 -12.64 -13.80
CA TRP A 76 27.54 -13.35 -13.02
C TRP A 76 26.97 -13.85 -11.69
N ARG A 77 26.19 -13.03 -10.98
CA ARG A 77 25.60 -13.40 -9.70
C ARG A 77 24.65 -14.59 -9.83
N TYR A 78 23.81 -14.60 -10.87
CA TYR A 78 22.89 -15.69 -11.12
C TYR A 78 23.62 -16.99 -11.47
N ASN A 79 24.54 -16.94 -12.44
CA ASN A 79 25.30 -18.11 -12.86
C ASN A 79 26.15 -18.67 -11.70
N PHE A 80 26.82 -17.80 -10.95
CA PHE A 80 27.59 -18.21 -9.78
C PHE A 80 26.71 -18.90 -8.73
N ALA A 81 25.51 -18.38 -8.47
CA ALA A 81 24.58 -19.00 -7.53
C ALA A 81 24.10 -20.38 -8.05
N GLN A 82 23.76 -20.50 -9.33
CA GLN A 82 23.36 -21.79 -9.92
C GLN A 82 24.47 -22.85 -9.80
N GLU A 83 25.71 -22.49 -10.04
CA GLU A 83 26.83 -23.42 -10.00
C GLU A 83 27.23 -23.83 -8.58
N ASN A 84 27.01 -22.97 -7.58
CA ASN A 84 27.57 -23.16 -6.26
C ASN A 84 26.54 -23.49 -5.18
N LEU A 85 25.27 -23.05 -5.30
CA LEU A 85 24.26 -23.29 -4.26
C LEU A 85 23.98 -24.78 -4.00
N GLU A 86 24.03 -25.62 -5.03
CA GLU A 86 23.84 -27.07 -4.88
C GLU A 86 24.96 -27.72 -4.05
N ASN A 87 26.16 -27.13 -4.06
CA ASN A 87 27.32 -27.64 -3.36
C ASN A 87 27.41 -27.20 -1.90
N ILE A 88 26.57 -26.26 -1.48
CA ILE A 88 26.51 -25.83 -0.08
C ILE A 88 25.71 -26.88 0.71
N GLU A 89 26.31 -27.44 1.73
CA GLU A 89 25.70 -28.44 2.61
C GLU A 89 25.08 -27.76 3.85
N LEU A 90 24.04 -28.38 4.42
CA LEU A 90 23.38 -27.90 5.65
C LEU A 90 24.38 -27.79 6.81
N GLU A 91 25.30 -28.76 6.91
CA GLU A 91 26.32 -28.81 7.94
C GLU A 91 27.26 -27.61 7.90
N GLU A 92 27.56 -27.07 6.72
CA GLU A 92 28.38 -25.87 6.59
C GLU A 92 27.64 -24.65 7.17
N ILE A 93 26.34 -24.49 6.84
CA ILE A 93 25.51 -23.41 7.38
C ILE A 93 25.36 -23.53 8.90
N ASN A 94 25.07 -24.73 9.39
CA ASN A 94 24.96 -24.99 10.82
C ASN A 94 26.29 -24.80 11.54
N GLY A 95 27.41 -25.06 10.89
CA GLY A 95 28.75 -24.78 11.42
C GLY A 95 28.98 -23.28 11.68
N LEU A 96 28.48 -22.39 10.82
CA LEU A 96 28.60 -20.94 10.97
C LEU A 96 27.84 -20.40 12.19
N ILE A 97 26.81 -21.11 12.69
CA ILE A 97 26.03 -20.67 13.85
C ILE A 97 26.95 -20.45 15.05
N SER A 98 27.91 -21.35 15.28
CA SER A 98 28.86 -21.25 16.38
C SER A 98 29.85 -20.08 16.23
N GLU A 99 30.03 -19.57 15.02
CA GLU A 99 30.87 -18.41 14.73
C GLU A 99 30.13 -17.07 14.93
N PHE A 100 28.80 -17.06 14.79
CA PHE A 100 27.99 -15.86 14.90
C PHE A 100 27.26 -15.71 16.24
N LEU A 101 26.91 -16.82 16.90
CA LEU A 101 26.14 -16.82 18.15
C LEU A 101 27.05 -17.09 19.37
N HIS A 102 27.66 -16.03 19.88
CA HIS A 102 28.53 -16.09 21.06
C HIS A 102 27.82 -15.62 22.33
N GLU A 103 28.33 -16.03 23.49
CA GLU A 103 27.90 -15.51 24.80
C GLU A 103 28.52 -14.13 25.08
N ASP A 104 29.74 -13.92 24.63
CA ASP A 104 30.48 -12.68 24.67
C ASP A 104 30.20 -11.83 23.43
N ASN A 105 30.54 -10.55 23.47
CA ASN A 105 30.33 -9.60 22.39
C ASN A 105 28.87 -9.45 21.92
N ARG A 106 27.93 -9.61 22.86
CA ARG A 106 26.49 -9.48 22.65
C ARG A 106 25.97 -8.22 23.32
N VAL A 107 25.12 -7.47 22.62
CA VAL A 107 24.41 -6.30 23.16
C VAL A 107 22.91 -6.54 23.09
N ILE A 108 22.23 -6.35 24.21
CA ILE A 108 20.76 -6.40 24.29
C ILE A 108 20.28 -4.96 24.50
N VAL A 109 19.45 -4.46 23.58
CA VAL A 109 18.87 -3.13 23.66
C VAL A 109 17.35 -3.26 23.76
N LEU A 110 16.80 -2.81 24.88
CA LEU A 110 15.37 -2.73 25.10
C LEU A 110 14.97 -1.26 25.11
N THR A 111 14.09 -0.86 24.19
CA THR A 111 13.58 0.49 24.09
C THR A 111 12.08 0.53 24.32
N GLY A 112 11.59 1.57 24.97
CA GLY A 112 10.17 1.75 25.20
C GLY A 112 9.83 3.21 25.50
N PRO A 113 8.55 3.59 25.39
CA PRO A 113 8.11 4.94 25.76
C PRO A 113 8.20 5.13 27.29
N LYS A 114 8.45 6.37 27.69
CA LYS A 114 8.35 6.76 29.08
C LYS A 114 6.87 7.06 29.41
N LYS A 115 6.19 6.10 30.01
CA LYS A 115 4.73 6.17 30.27
C LYS A 115 4.48 5.74 31.72
N GLU A 116 3.50 6.36 32.38
CA GLU A 116 3.04 5.98 33.71
C GLU A 116 2.48 4.54 33.68
N GLY A 117 2.91 3.71 34.63
CA GLY A 117 2.52 2.28 34.68
C GLY A 117 3.37 1.35 33.80
N LEU A 118 4.34 1.86 33.04
CA LEU A 118 5.31 1.06 32.29
C LEU A 118 6.66 1.11 32.99
N GLU A 119 7.01 0.03 33.68
CA GLU A 119 8.30 -0.08 34.34
C GLU A 119 9.36 -0.55 33.31
N PRO A 120 10.53 0.11 33.26
CA PRO A 120 11.62 -0.36 32.40
C PRO A 120 12.15 -1.70 32.93
N VAL A 121 12.41 -2.64 32.05
CA VAL A 121 13.04 -3.91 32.36
C VAL A 121 14.43 -3.66 32.98
N LYS A 122 14.73 -4.31 34.09
CA LYS A 122 16.00 -4.15 34.80
C LYS A 122 17.05 -5.10 34.25
N GLU A 123 18.31 -4.70 34.36
CA GLU A 123 19.44 -5.53 33.94
C GLU A 123 19.45 -6.90 34.61
N GLU A 124 19.13 -6.94 35.93
CA GLU A 124 19.09 -8.19 36.70
C GLU A 124 18.03 -9.17 36.16
N GLU A 125 16.89 -8.67 35.65
CA GLU A 125 15.84 -9.51 35.08
C GLU A 125 16.29 -10.08 33.73
N VAL A 126 16.99 -9.29 32.91
CA VAL A 126 17.58 -9.76 31.65
C VAL A 126 18.66 -10.81 31.91
N MET A 127 19.54 -10.58 32.88
CA MET A 127 20.60 -11.53 33.25
C MET A 127 20.04 -12.84 33.80
N ALA A 128 18.98 -12.76 34.64
CA ALA A 128 18.30 -13.94 35.14
C ALA A 128 17.65 -14.76 34.02
N LEU A 129 17.02 -14.08 33.05
CA LEU A 129 16.42 -14.69 31.87
C LEU A 129 17.46 -15.41 30.99
N LEU A 130 18.62 -14.80 30.77
CA LEU A 130 19.72 -15.43 30.02
C LEU A 130 20.21 -16.73 30.68
N GLU A 131 20.35 -16.74 32.02
CA GLU A 131 20.74 -17.93 32.76
C GLU A 131 19.62 -19.00 32.76
N GLU A 132 18.36 -18.59 32.85
CA GLU A 132 17.20 -19.49 32.73
C GLU A 132 17.22 -20.23 31.38
N ILE A 133 17.34 -19.51 30.28
CA ILE A 133 17.33 -20.07 28.93
C ILE A 133 18.53 -20.97 28.68
N LYS A 134 19.71 -20.55 29.14
CA LYS A 134 20.93 -21.37 29.05
C LYS A 134 20.77 -22.75 29.69
N ASN A 135 20.03 -22.82 30.81
CA ASN A 135 19.82 -24.04 31.57
C ASN A 135 18.50 -24.78 31.25
N SER A 136 17.64 -24.20 30.42
CA SER A 136 16.37 -24.81 30.00
C SER A 136 16.57 -25.94 29.01
N GLU A 137 15.66 -26.91 29.00
CA GLU A 137 15.52 -27.87 27.90
C GLU A 137 14.76 -27.24 26.76
N ILE A 138 15.39 -27.11 25.59
CA ILE A 138 14.79 -26.59 24.37
C ILE A 138 14.80 -27.71 23.34
N ALA A 139 13.60 -28.14 22.91
CA ALA A 139 13.45 -29.17 21.90
C ALA A 139 13.86 -28.65 20.52
N ALA A 140 14.32 -29.54 19.64
CA ALA A 140 14.49 -29.21 18.22
C ALA A 140 13.17 -28.81 17.57
N TYR A 141 13.25 -28.02 16.52
CA TYR A 141 12.07 -27.68 15.73
C TYR A 141 11.58 -28.92 14.99
N GLU A 142 10.32 -29.28 15.17
CA GLU A 142 9.66 -30.35 14.44
C GLU A 142 8.81 -29.72 13.32
N GLU A 143 9.07 -30.12 12.09
CA GLU A 143 8.37 -29.58 10.93
C GLU A 143 7.33 -30.57 10.43
N GLU A 144 6.10 -30.10 10.30
CA GLU A 144 5.04 -30.88 9.65
C GLU A 144 5.29 -30.96 8.15
N LYS A 145 5.08 -32.14 7.58
CA LYS A 145 5.22 -32.33 6.15
C LYS A 145 4.03 -31.67 5.42
N LEU A 146 4.32 -30.61 4.67
CA LEU A 146 3.33 -29.98 3.82
C LEU A 146 3.02 -30.85 2.59
N ARG A 147 1.84 -30.66 2.00
CA ARG A 147 1.48 -31.24 0.71
C ARG A 147 2.29 -30.61 -0.42
N ASP A 148 2.40 -31.32 -1.54
CA ASP A 148 3.23 -30.87 -2.66
C ASP A 148 2.53 -29.83 -3.56
N ASN A 149 1.18 -29.81 -3.58
CA ASN A 149 0.39 -28.95 -4.44
C ASN A 149 -0.52 -28.02 -3.64
N LEU A 150 -0.64 -26.77 -4.07
CA LEU A 150 -1.50 -25.78 -3.44
C LEU A 150 -2.98 -26.20 -3.46
N MET A 151 -3.43 -26.76 -4.59
CA MET A 151 -4.77 -27.34 -4.71
C MET A 151 -4.70 -28.87 -4.74
N THR A 152 -5.54 -29.51 -3.93
CA THR A 152 -5.67 -30.97 -3.91
C THR A 152 -6.52 -31.50 -5.05
N LYS A 153 -7.40 -30.67 -5.60
CA LYS A 153 -8.29 -31.01 -6.72
C LYS A 153 -8.39 -29.81 -7.67
N ILE A 154 -8.10 -30.04 -8.92
CA ILE A 154 -8.34 -29.06 -9.98
C ILE A 154 -9.86 -28.97 -10.23
N PRO A 155 -10.45 -27.76 -10.27
CA PRO A 155 -11.87 -27.59 -10.54
C PRO A 155 -12.24 -28.03 -11.97
N ASN A 156 -13.52 -28.30 -12.19
CA ASN A 156 -14.01 -28.54 -13.55
C ASN A 156 -13.99 -27.21 -14.33
N ALA A 157 -13.27 -27.19 -15.43
CA ALA A 157 -13.14 -25.98 -16.23
C ALA A 157 -14.49 -25.53 -16.80
N GLY A 158 -14.76 -24.22 -16.74
CA GLY A 158 -15.75 -23.58 -17.58
C GLY A 158 -15.19 -23.28 -18.99
N SER A 159 -15.67 -22.23 -19.64
CA SER A 159 -15.24 -21.86 -20.97
C SER A 159 -15.21 -20.34 -21.20
N VAL A 160 -14.41 -19.91 -22.17
CA VAL A 160 -14.52 -18.58 -22.76
C VAL A 160 -15.70 -18.58 -23.73
N VAL A 161 -16.66 -17.67 -23.56
CA VAL A 161 -17.86 -17.58 -24.40
C VAL A 161 -17.79 -16.43 -25.40
N GLU A 162 -17.00 -15.41 -25.13
CA GLU A 162 -16.77 -14.27 -26.03
C GLU A 162 -15.33 -13.76 -25.90
N THR A 163 -14.77 -13.28 -26.99
CA THR A 163 -13.45 -12.62 -27.02
C THR A 163 -13.57 -11.32 -27.79
N LYS A 164 -13.12 -10.21 -27.19
CA LYS A 164 -13.06 -8.89 -27.82
C LYS A 164 -11.64 -8.35 -27.76
N GLU A 165 -11.12 -7.88 -28.87
CA GLU A 165 -9.79 -7.28 -28.95
C GLU A 165 -9.92 -5.76 -29.16
N ASN A 166 -9.11 -5.00 -28.45
CA ASN A 166 -8.90 -3.59 -28.69
C ASN A 166 -7.49 -3.40 -29.31
N GLU A 167 -7.44 -3.32 -30.63
CA GLU A 167 -6.19 -3.22 -31.38
C GLU A 167 -5.44 -1.91 -31.10
N GLU A 168 -6.14 -0.80 -30.83
CA GLU A 168 -5.53 0.52 -30.62
C GLU A 168 -4.74 0.57 -29.32
N VAL A 169 -5.32 0.11 -28.22
CA VAL A 169 -4.67 0.05 -26.90
C VAL A 169 -3.87 -1.24 -26.73
N GLY A 170 -4.22 -2.30 -27.46
CA GLY A 170 -3.56 -3.59 -27.45
C GLY A 170 -3.90 -4.39 -26.20
N PHE A 171 -5.19 -4.66 -25.95
CA PHE A 171 -5.64 -5.59 -24.91
C PHE A 171 -6.75 -6.50 -25.42
N THR A 172 -6.96 -7.60 -24.75
CA THR A 172 -8.03 -8.56 -25.04
C THR A 172 -8.94 -8.70 -23.81
N ARG A 173 -10.25 -8.72 -24.04
CA ARG A 173 -11.29 -9.00 -23.05
C ARG A 173 -11.94 -10.33 -23.36
N LEU A 174 -11.98 -11.22 -22.40
CA LEU A 174 -12.67 -12.51 -22.44
C LEU A 174 -13.90 -12.44 -21.55
N LYS A 175 -15.03 -12.90 -22.02
CA LYS A 175 -16.20 -13.21 -21.18
C LYS A 175 -16.22 -14.71 -20.92
N LEU A 176 -16.40 -15.08 -19.66
CA LEU A 176 -16.39 -16.47 -19.22
C LEU A 176 -17.83 -16.99 -19.05
N SER A 177 -17.97 -18.33 -19.05
CA SER A 177 -19.28 -19.00 -18.96
C SER A 177 -20.04 -18.76 -17.65
N ASN A 178 -19.36 -18.33 -16.58
CA ASN A 178 -19.95 -17.93 -15.31
C ASN A 178 -20.24 -16.43 -15.20
N GLY A 179 -20.07 -15.66 -16.28
CA GLY A 179 -20.31 -14.21 -16.30
C GLY A 179 -19.07 -13.36 -16.04
N ALA A 180 -18.07 -13.86 -15.35
CA ALA A 180 -16.83 -13.14 -15.07
C ALA A 180 -16.12 -12.66 -16.34
N GLU A 181 -15.40 -11.55 -16.24
CA GLU A 181 -14.60 -11.03 -17.33
C GLU A 181 -13.10 -11.09 -17.00
N VAL A 182 -12.28 -11.38 -18.00
CA VAL A 182 -10.82 -11.35 -17.91
C VAL A 182 -10.27 -10.41 -18.96
N VAL A 183 -9.55 -9.39 -18.54
CA VAL A 183 -8.90 -8.40 -19.40
C VAL A 183 -7.40 -8.60 -19.30
N TYR A 184 -6.73 -8.80 -20.42
CA TYR A 184 -5.27 -8.90 -20.39
C TYR A 184 -4.61 -8.04 -21.46
N LYS A 185 -3.48 -7.43 -21.06
CA LYS A 185 -2.61 -6.67 -21.95
C LYS A 185 -1.19 -7.23 -21.89
N LYS A 186 -0.75 -7.80 -23.00
CA LYS A 186 0.62 -8.29 -23.14
C LYS A 186 1.57 -7.12 -23.36
N THR A 187 2.66 -7.10 -22.59
CA THR A 187 3.73 -6.10 -22.69
C THR A 187 5.09 -6.76 -22.64
N ASP A 188 6.13 -6.02 -23.03
CA ASP A 188 7.54 -6.40 -22.96
C ASP A 188 8.37 -5.45 -22.06
N PHE A 189 7.69 -4.69 -21.18
CA PHE A 189 8.33 -3.68 -20.32
C PHE A 189 9.22 -4.30 -19.24
N LYS A 190 8.80 -5.45 -18.70
CA LYS A 190 9.56 -6.33 -17.82
C LYS A 190 9.50 -7.75 -18.35
N ASN A 191 10.60 -8.49 -18.27
CA ASN A 191 10.66 -9.84 -18.81
C ASN A 191 10.05 -10.89 -17.87
N ASP A 192 10.00 -10.60 -16.57
CA ASP A 192 9.57 -11.55 -15.52
C ASP A 192 8.54 -10.94 -14.56
N GLU A 193 7.57 -10.22 -15.12
CA GLU A 193 6.49 -9.60 -14.35
C GLU A 193 5.14 -9.72 -15.05
N ILE A 194 4.14 -10.11 -14.27
CA ILE A 194 2.71 -9.98 -14.58
C ILE A 194 2.05 -9.34 -13.37
N LEU A 195 1.47 -8.16 -13.55
CA LEU A 195 0.63 -7.51 -12.55
C LEU A 195 -0.81 -8.00 -12.68
N PHE A 196 -1.48 -8.11 -11.56
CA PHE A 196 -2.83 -8.60 -11.43
C PHE A 196 -3.69 -7.69 -10.55
N SER A 197 -4.93 -7.47 -10.96
CA SER A 197 -6.00 -6.90 -10.16
C SER A 197 -7.32 -7.58 -10.51
N ALA A 198 -8.25 -7.63 -9.57
CA ALA A 198 -9.62 -7.99 -9.84
C ALA A 198 -10.55 -7.07 -9.05
N LYS A 199 -11.64 -6.63 -9.65
CA LYS A 199 -12.59 -5.70 -9.02
C LYS A 199 -14.02 -6.10 -9.34
N SER A 200 -14.86 -5.92 -8.30
CA SER A 200 -16.33 -5.85 -8.39
C SER A 200 -16.81 -4.61 -7.64
N MET A 201 -17.96 -4.10 -8.02
CA MET A 201 -18.59 -2.96 -7.34
C MET A 201 -19.38 -3.44 -6.12
N GLY A 202 -19.45 -2.60 -5.07
CA GLY A 202 -20.18 -2.90 -3.84
C GLY A 202 -19.39 -2.46 -2.62
N GLY A 203 -18.39 -3.21 -2.24
CA GLY A 203 -17.53 -2.94 -1.10
C GLY A 203 -18.29 -2.84 0.22
N THR A 204 -17.72 -2.06 1.14
CA THR A 204 -18.38 -1.79 2.42
C THR A 204 -19.55 -0.81 2.30
N SER A 205 -19.81 -0.21 1.11
CA SER A 205 -20.97 0.67 0.91
C SER A 205 -22.28 -0.06 1.15
N LEU A 206 -22.30 -1.38 0.88
CA LEU A 206 -23.47 -2.25 1.04
C LEU A 206 -23.68 -2.76 2.49
N TYR A 207 -22.80 -2.37 3.42
CA TYR A 207 -22.96 -2.72 4.83
C TYR A 207 -23.86 -1.72 5.54
N SER A 208 -24.63 -2.17 6.54
CA SER A 208 -25.23 -1.25 7.50
C SER A 208 -24.14 -0.47 8.24
N ASP A 209 -24.46 0.69 8.81
CA ASP A 209 -23.48 1.47 9.60
C ASP A 209 -22.93 0.65 10.77
N GLU A 210 -23.77 -0.17 11.41
CA GLU A 210 -23.38 -1.05 12.50
C GLU A 210 -22.40 -2.15 12.03
N ASP A 211 -22.70 -2.86 10.94
CA ASP A 211 -21.81 -3.88 10.37
C ASP A 211 -20.47 -3.26 9.95
N TYR A 212 -20.54 -2.08 9.31
CA TYR A 212 -19.31 -1.37 8.90
C TYR A 212 -18.41 -1.05 10.08
N LEU A 213 -18.93 -0.45 11.15
CA LEU A 213 -18.15 -0.08 12.32
C LEU A 213 -17.55 -1.30 13.04
N ASN A 214 -18.28 -2.41 13.06
CA ASN A 214 -17.86 -3.66 13.70
C ASN A 214 -16.86 -4.48 12.86
N THR A 215 -16.67 -4.16 11.58
CA THR A 215 -15.80 -4.94 10.67
C THR A 215 -14.68 -4.14 10.02
N ALA A 216 -14.72 -2.82 10.07
CA ALA A 216 -13.83 -1.93 9.30
C ALA A 216 -12.33 -2.20 9.53
N LEU A 217 -11.91 -2.57 10.74
CA LEU A 217 -10.52 -2.90 11.06
C LEU A 217 -10.25 -4.40 10.98
N ALA A 218 -11.28 -5.25 11.10
CA ALA A 218 -11.13 -6.70 11.05
C ALA A 218 -10.83 -7.22 9.64
N ASN A 219 -11.38 -6.59 8.60
CA ASN A 219 -11.21 -7.01 7.20
C ASN A 219 -9.74 -7.22 6.81
N SER A 220 -8.84 -6.36 7.27
CA SER A 220 -7.40 -6.47 6.97
C SER A 220 -6.72 -7.68 7.65
N GLY A 221 -7.35 -8.27 8.65
CA GLY A 221 -6.86 -9.44 9.37
C GLY A 221 -7.33 -10.77 8.81
N LEU A 222 -8.35 -10.80 7.95
CA LEU A 222 -8.95 -12.04 7.46
C LEU A 222 -7.95 -12.92 6.69
N SER A 223 -7.12 -12.31 5.85
CA SER A 223 -6.11 -13.03 5.07
C SER A 223 -4.99 -13.67 5.91
N GLN A 224 -4.89 -13.34 7.20
CA GLN A 224 -3.91 -13.94 8.11
C GLN A 224 -4.28 -15.38 8.50
N ALA A 225 -5.51 -15.79 8.27
CA ALA A 225 -5.93 -17.18 8.49
C ALA A 225 -5.35 -18.16 7.45
N GLY A 226 -4.92 -17.67 6.28
CA GLY A 226 -4.48 -18.51 5.18
C GLY A 226 -5.64 -18.97 4.29
N ILE A 227 -5.41 -19.97 3.44
CA ILE A 227 -6.38 -20.48 2.46
C ILE A 227 -6.38 -22.01 2.44
N ALA A 228 -7.49 -22.60 2.08
CA ALA A 228 -7.71 -24.04 2.13
C ALA A 228 -7.45 -24.58 3.54
N ASP A 229 -6.64 -25.62 3.69
CA ASP A 229 -6.21 -26.17 4.97
C ASP A 229 -4.79 -25.70 5.38
N LEU A 230 -4.27 -24.64 4.74
CA LEU A 230 -2.94 -24.08 5.00
C LEU A 230 -3.06 -22.81 5.85
N SER A 231 -2.36 -22.79 6.98
CA SER A 231 -2.13 -21.56 7.71
C SER A 231 -1.34 -20.56 6.85
N ILE A 232 -1.34 -19.28 7.21
CA ILE A 232 -0.51 -18.28 6.50
C ILE A 232 0.98 -18.65 6.50
N ASN A 233 1.46 -19.27 7.57
CA ASN A 233 2.85 -19.72 7.68
C ASN A 233 3.12 -20.91 6.73
N ASP A 234 2.21 -21.87 6.65
CA ASP A 234 2.36 -23.03 5.77
C ASP A 234 2.19 -22.64 4.29
N LEU A 235 1.28 -21.72 4.01
CA LEU A 235 1.18 -21.11 2.69
C LEU A 235 2.50 -20.43 2.29
N SER A 236 3.10 -19.65 3.20
CA SER A 236 4.40 -19.01 2.97
C SER A 236 5.51 -20.02 2.70
N LYS A 237 5.57 -21.12 3.48
CA LYS A 237 6.54 -22.21 3.25
C LYS A 237 6.32 -22.89 1.89
N MET A 238 5.06 -23.13 1.51
CA MET A 238 4.69 -23.72 0.22
C MET A 238 5.02 -22.82 -0.96
N MET A 239 4.97 -21.50 -0.79
CA MET A 239 5.33 -20.52 -1.82
C MET A 239 6.84 -20.26 -1.92
N SER A 240 7.67 -20.89 -1.10
CA SER A 240 9.12 -20.72 -1.17
C SER A 240 9.66 -21.09 -2.55
N GLY A 241 10.47 -20.22 -3.15
CA GLY A 241 10.99 -20.36 -4.51
C GLY A 241 10.01 -19.96 -5.63
N LYS A 242 8.80 -19.50 -5.29
CA LYS A 242 7.84 -18.88 -6.20
C LYS A 242 7.79 -17.38 -5.96
N ILE A 243 7.59 -16.63 -7.05
CA ILE A 243 7.39 -15.18 -6.98
C ILE A 243 5.95 -14.90 -7.39
N VAL A 244 5.06 -15.00 -6.43
CA VAL A 244 3.62 -14.81 -6.60
C VAL A 244 3.04 -14.19 -5.34
N GLN A 245 2.08 -13.30 -5.53
CA GLN A 245 1.35 -12.66 -4.44
C GLN A 245 -0.08 -12.39 -4.87
N VAL A 246 -1.03 -12.69 -3.98
CA VAL A 246 -2.46 -12.34 -4.10
C VAL A 246 -2.93 -11.83 -2.75
N ARG A 247 -3.64 -10.72 -2.75
CA ARG A 247 -4.24 -10.11 -1.55
C ARG A 247 -5.69 -9.77 -1.83
N PRO A 248 -6.63 -10.29 -1.04
CA PRO A 248 -8.01 -9.84 -1.08
C PRO A 248 -8.13 -8.44 -0.46
N GLU A 249 -9.02 -7.64 -1.00
CA GLU A 249 -9.30 -6.27 -0.56
C GLU A 249 -10.82 -6.04 -0.55
N ILE A 250 -11.34 -5.36 0.49
CA ILE A 250 -12.69 -4.82 0.54
C ILE A 250 -12.55 -3.33 0.86
N SER A 251 -12.88 -2.48 -0.09
CA SER A 251 -12.80 -1.03 0.04
C SER A 251 -14.16 -0.40 0.30
N GLY A 252 -14.25 0.94 0.25
CA GLY A 252 -15.52 1.64 0.43
C GLY A 252 -16.60 1.26 -0.58
N ILE A 253 -16.23 1.10 -1.86
CA ILE A 253 -17.17 0.88 -2.97
C ILE A 253 -16.81 -0.31 -3.87
N THR A 254 -15.75 -1.02 -3.56
CA THR A 254 -15.32 -2.21 -4.33
C THR A 254 -14.80 -3.30 -3.41
N GLU A 255 -14.92 -4.53 -3.85
CA GLU A 255 -14.13 -5.67 -3.39
C GLU A 255 -13.29 -6.21 -4.53
N GLY A 256 -12.25 -6.98 -4.18
CA GLY A 256 -11.40 -7.59 -5.20
C GLY A 256 -10.09 -8.12 -4.70
N PHE A 257 -9.13 -8.16 -5.61
CA PHE A 257 -7.78 -8.62 -5.34
C PHE A 257 -6.76 -7.71 -5.97
N SER A 258 -5.59 -7.63 -5.34
CA SER A 258 -4.37 -7.12 -5.95
C SER A 258 -3.29 -8.20 -5.90
N GLY A 259 -2.36 -8.19 -6.86
CA GLY A 259 -1.31 -9.19 -6.89
C GLY A 259 -0.31 -9.04 -8.03
N SER A 260 0.60 -10.01 -8.06
CA SER A 260 1.58 -10.14 -9.13
C SER A 260 2.13 -11.55 -9.21
N SER A 261 2.67 -11.91 -10.36
CA SER A 261 3.43 -13.15 -10.53
C SER A 261 4.54 -12.99 -11.58
N THR A 262 5.37 -14.01 -11.67
CA THR A 262 6.18 -14.23 -12.87
C THR A 262 5.40 -15.05 -13.90
N PRO A 263 5.78 -15.07 -15.18
CA PRO A 263 5.20 -15.99 -16.17
C PRO A 263 5.28 -17.46 -15.78
N LYS A 264 6.30 -17.85 -15.00
CA LYS A 264 6.50 -19.21 -14.48
C LYS A 264 5.48 -19.58 -13.41
N ASP A 265 5.12 -18.62 -12.57
CA ASP A 265 4.26 -18.82 -11.39
C ASP A 265 2.80 -18.39 -11.63
N LEU A 266 2.44 -18.06 -12.87
CA LEU A 266 1.12 -17.55 -13.23
C LEU A 266 -0.02 -18.49 -12.82
N GLU A 267 0.13 -19.81 -13.03
CA GLU A 267 -0.88 -20.78 -12.61
C GLU A 267 -1.12 -20.76 -11.10
N THR A 268 -0.04 -20.60 -10.31
CA THR A 268 -0.16 -20.47 -8.85
C THR A 268 -0.95 -19.25 -8.45
N LEU A 269 -0.82 -18.12 -9.19
CA LEU A 269 -1.65 -16.94 -8.97
C LEU A 269 -3.14 -17.25 -9.16
N PHE A 270 -3.52 -17.92 -10.26
CA PHE A 270 -4.91 -18.32 -10.52
C PHE A 270 -5.44 -19.29 -9.46
N GLN A 271 -4.63 -20.23 -9.00
CA GLN A 271 -4.98 -21.14 -7.90
C GLN A 271 -5.23 -20.38 -6.58
N MET A 272 -4.37 -19.43 -6.24
CA MET A 272 -4.56 -18.59 -5.04
C MET A 272 -5.84 -17.78 -5.12
N VAL A 273 -6.12 -17.14 -6.27
CA VAL A 273 -7.36 -16.39 -6.49
C VAL A 273 -8.57 -17.30 -6.29
N HIS A 274 -8.57 -18.48 -6.92
CA HIS A 274 -9.66 -19.46 -6.76
C HIS A 274 -9.90 -19.83 -5.29
N LEU A 275 -8.83 -20.10 -4.54
CA LEU A 275 -8.91 -20.48 -3.12
C LEU A 275 -9.34 -19.32 -2.23
N TYR A 276 -8.91 -18.10 -2.49
CA TYR A 276 -9.41 -16.92 -1.76
C TYR A 276 -10.90 -16.67 -1.97
N PHE A 277 -11.45 -17.03 -3.15
CA PHE A 277 -12.88 -16.99 -3.39
C PHE A 277 -13.64 -18.10 -2.66
N THR A 278 -13.10 -19.33 -2.65
CA THR A 278 -13.87 -20.53 -2.31
C THR A 278 -13.53 -21.12 -0.96
N ASP A 279 -12.34 -20.85 -0.43
CA ASP A 279 -11.79 -21.59 0.71
C ASP A 279 -10.82 -20.73 1.56
N LEU A 280 -11.26 -19.51 1.90
CA LEU A 280 -10.57 -18.68 2.90
C LEU A 280 -10.68 -19.36 4.27
N ASN A 281 -9.55 -19.57 4.95
CA ASN A 281 -9.56 -20.15 6.28
C ASN A 281 -10.18 -19.22 7.31
N LYS A 282 -10.71 -19.82 8.36
CA LYS A 282 -11.19 -19.15 9.55
C LYS A 282 -10.29 -19.55 10.73
N ASP A 283 -9.48 -18.61 11.23
CA ASP A 283 -8.51 -18.86 12.30
C ASP A 283 -8.50 -17.67 13.28
N GLU A 284 -9.19 -17.86 14.41
CA GLU A 284 -9.29 -16.84 15.46
C GLU A 284 -7.96 -16.60 16.17
N GLU A 285 -7.07 -17.62 16.26
CA GLU A 285 -5.75 -17.46 16.89
C GLU A 285 -4.86 -16.58 16.01
N ALA A 286 -4.81 -16.83 14.69
CA ALA A 286 -4.09 -16.01 13.73
C ALA A 286 -4.62 -14.57 13.71
N TYR A 287 -5.94 -14.39 13.75
CA TYR A 287 -6.56 -13.07 13.86
C TYR A 287 -6.19 -12.37 15.16
N THR A 288 -6.25 -13.06 16.29
CA THR A 288 -5.85 -12.50 17.60
C THR A 288 -4.39 -12.08 17.61
N ALA A 289 -3.49 -12.90 17.04
CA ALA A 289 -2.08 -12.55 16.89
C ALA A 289 -1.88 -11.30 16.03
N PHE A 290 -2.60 -11.20 14.93
CA PHE A 290 -2.63 -9.99 14.08
C PHE A 290 -3.09 -8.76 14.87
N VAL A 291 -4.22 -8.82 15.56
CA VAL A 291 -4.74 -7.72 16.39
C VAL A 291 -3.74 -7.28 17.45
N ASN A 292 -3.12 -8.22 18.16
CA ASN A 292 -2.11 -7.92 19.17
C ASN A 292 -0.89 -7.19 18.56
N LYS A 293 -0.44 -7.63 17.38
CA LYS A 293 0.62 -6.96 16.63
C LYS A 293 0.23 -5.53 16.24
N GLN A 294 -1.01 -5.34 15.75
CA GLN A 294 -1.51 -4.01 15.42
C GLN A 294 -1.59 -3.09 16.65
N LYS A 295 -2.14 -3.58 17.75
CA LYS A 295 -2.20 -2.81 19.02
C LYS A 295 -0.81 -2.38 19.50
N ALA A 296 0.17 -3.26 19.44
CA ALA A 296 1.56 -2.94 19.82
C ALA A 296 2.17 -1.87 18.92
N PHE A 297 1.87 -1.89 17.61
CA PHE A 297 2.32 -0.88 16.67
C PHE A 297 1.65 0.48 16.93
N LEU A 298 0.33 0.48 17.13
CA LEU A 298 -0.49 1.68 17.26
C LEU A 298 -0.32 2.40 18.60
N GLY A 299 0.08 1.68 19.66
CA GLY A 299 0.23 2.25 21.00
C GLY A 299 1.15 3.49 21.06
N ASN A 300 2.10 3.60 20.13
CA ASN A 300 3.01 4.73 20.04
C ASN A 300 2.73 5.68 18.87
N LEU A 301 1.81 5.32 17.96
CA LEU A 301 1.57 6.09 16.74
C LEU A 301 1.06 7.51 17.03
N MET A 302 0.15 7.64 18.00
CA MET A 302 -0.41 8.93 18.41
C MET A 302 0.57 9.82 19.19
N SER A 303 1.75 9.30 19.55
CA SER A 303 2.84 10.13 20.07
C SER A 303 3.55 10.93 18.99
N ASN A 304 3.43 10.53 17.73
CA ASN A 304 3.97 11.27 16.60
C ASN A 304 3.06 12.49 16.28
N PRO A 305 3.59 13.71 16.29
CA PRO A 305 2.79 14.91 16.09
C PRO A 305 2.01 14.95 14.76
N ASN A 306 2.62 14.43 13.67
CA ASN A 306 1.98 14.43 12.36
C ASN A 306 0.79 13.46 12.29
N PHE A 307 0.93 12.24 12.82
CA PHE A 307 -0.20 11.30 12.89
C PHE A 307 -1.32 11.82 13.78
N TYR A 308 -0.98 12.42 14.93
CA TYR A 308 -1.97 13.03 15.80
C TYR A 308 -2.70 14.18 15.10
N PHE A 309 -1.97 15.03 14.39
CA PHE A 309 -2.53 16.13 13.61
C PHE A 309 -3.50 15.66 12.52
N GLN A 310 -3.10 14.66 11.73
CA GLN A 310 -3.96 14.08 10.69
C GLN A 310 -5.23 13.45 11.28
N ASN A 311 -5.12 12.76 12.43
CA ASN A 311 -6.29 12.22 13.13
C ASN A 311 -7.25 13.32 13.59
N GLU A 312 -6.75 14.41 14.15
CA GLU A 312 -7.59 15.53 14.61
C GLU A 312 -8.25 16.29 13.44
N LEU A 313 -7.54 16.46 12.32
CA LEU A 313 -8.14 17.01 11.10
C LEU A 313 -9.19 16.05 10.51
N GLY A 314 -8.90 14.75 10.51
CA GLY A 314 -9.85 13.74 10.06
C GLY A 314 -11.14 13.74 10.87
N LYS A 315 -11.05 13.78 12.21
CA LYS A 315 -12.21 13.89 13.10
C LYS A 315 -13.02 15.16 12.80
N PHE A 316 -12.34 16.29 12.66
CA PHE A 316 -13.00 17.56 12.39
C PHE A 316 -13.76 17.55 11.06
N ARG A 317 -13.15 17.04 10.00
CA ARG A 317 -13.76 16.95 8.67
C ARG A 317 -14.94 15.97 8.59
N ASN A 318 -14.96 14.97 9.44
CA ASN A 318 -15.97 13.93 9.47
C ASN A 318 -16.90 14.05 10.69
N GLU A 319 -17.00 15.24 11.29
CA GLU A 319 -17.94 15.47 12.37
C GLU A 319 -19.38 15.21 11.89
N GLY A 320 -20.09 14.34 12.61
CA GLY A 320 -21.42 13.90 12.22
C GLY A 320 -21.49 12.73 11.22
N ASN A 321 -20.34 12.22 10.72
CA ASN A 321 -20.32 11.03 9.88
C ASN A 321 -20.48 9.76 10.73
N PRO A 322 -21.59 9.01 10.63
CA PRO A 322 -21.83 7.82 11.44
C PRO A 322 -20.83 6.69 11.14
N ARG A 323 -20.21 6.69 9.95
CA ARG A 323 -19.25 5.69 9.49
C ARG A 323 -17.79 6.10 9.66
N TYR A 324 -17.50 7.18 10.40
CA TYR A 324 -16.12 7.62 10.57
C TYR A 324 -15.38 6.80 11.64
N VAL A 325 -14.56 5.87 11.23
CA VAL A 325 -13.71 5.06 12.13
C VAL A 325 -12.50 5.87 12.63
N GLY A 326 -11.96 6.77 11.81
CA GLY A 326 -10.72 7.51 12.11
C GLY A 326 -9.49 6.61 12.20
N PHE A 327 -8.42 7.11 12.82
CA PHE A 327 -7.23 6.29 13.04
C PHE A 327 -7.53 5.11 13.97
N PRO A 328 -7.01 3.93 13.67
CA PRO A 328 -7.19 2.76 14.51
C PRO A 328 -6.55 2.97 15.88
N THR A 329 -7.20 2.45 16.92
CA THR A 329 -6.67 2.39 18.29
C THR A 329 -6.81 0.99 18.85
N PRO A 330 -6.08 0.62 19.93
CA PRO A 330 -6.26 -0.67 20.58
C PRO A 330 -7.72 -0.99 20.91
N GLU A 331 -8.47 -0.03 21.45
CA GLU A 331 -9.87 -0.20 21.87
C GLU A 331 -10.79 -0.42 20.68
N LYS A 332 -10.52 0.21 19.54
CA LYS A 332 -11.28 0.00 18.30
C LYS A 332 -11.06 -1.39 17.73
N TYR A 333 -9.85 -1.94 17.84
CA TYR A 333 -9.61 -3.34 17.47
C TYR A 333 -10.33 -4.33 18.39
N ASP A 334 -10.42 -4.02 19.70
CA ASP A 334 -11.17 -4.85 20.65
C ASP A 334 -12.69 -4.86 20.39
N ALA A 335 -13.20 -3.82 19.74
CA ALA A 335 -14.61 -3.70 19.37
C ALA A 335 -14.96 -4.38 18.04
N GLN A 336 -14.00 -4.95 17.32
CA GLN A 336 -14.25 -5.59 16.03
C GLN A 336 -14.81 -7.01 16.21
N ASP A 337 -15.73 -7.38 15.33
CA ASP A 337 -16.32 -8.72 15.24
C ASP A 337 -15.69 -9.50 14.08
N TYR A 338 -14.80 -10.44 14.42
CA TYR A 338 -14.14 -11.30 13.43
C TYR A 338 -15.10 -12.23 12.70
N GLU A 339 -16.08 -12.77 13.40
CA GLU A 339 -17.09 -13.66 12.81
C GLU A 339 -17.92 -12.92 11.76
N LEU A 340 -18.39 -11.73 12.12
CA LEU A 340 -19.15 -10.88 11.20
C LEU A 340 -18.30 -10.48 9.98
N ALA A 341 -17.02 -10.10 10.21
CA ALA A 341 -16.11 -9.74 9.12
C ALA A 341 -15.88 -10.92 8.16
N TYR A 342 -15.70 -12.13 8.68
CA TYR A 342 -15.56 -13.33 7.88
C TYR A 342 -16.84 -13.62 7.05
N ASN A 343 -18.02 -13.49 7.64
CA ASN A 343 -19.28 -13.67 6.93
C ASN A 343 -19.47 -12.60 5.83
N LYS A 344 -19.11 -11.34 6.12
CA LYS A 344 -19.14 -10.25 5.12
C LYS A 344 -18.15 -10.49 3.99
N TYR A 345 -16.99 -11.04 4.27
CA TYR A 345 -16.06 -11.46 3.21
C TYR A 345 -16.70 -12.51 2.30
N GLN A 346 -17.34 -13.55 2.87
CA GLN A 346 -18.00 -14.57 2.07
C GLN A 346 -19.15 -14.01 1.22
N GLU A 347 -19.90 -13.02 1.74
CA GLU A 347 -20.94 -12.32 0.96
C GLU A 347 -20.32 -11.57 -0.23
N ARG A 348 -19.24 -10.80 -0.02
CA ARG A 348 -18.59 -10.00 -1.07
C ARG A 348 -17.92 -10.85 -2.16
N PHE A 349 -17.45 -12.03 -1.82
CA PHE A 349 -16.80 -12.95 -2.76
C PHE A 349 -17.71 -14.13 -3.19
N ALA A 350 -19.03 -14.02 -3.03
CA ALA A 350 -19.96 -15.08 -3.39
C ALA A 350 -20.24 -15.17 -4.90
N ASN A 351 -20.12 -14.07 -5.64
CA ASN A 351 -20.50 -13.97 -7.05
C ASN A 351 -19.32 -13.51 -7.93
N ALA A 352 -18.62 -14.45 -8.55
CA ALA A 352 -17.55 -14.12 -9.47
C ALA A 352 -18.03 -13.52 -10.82
N GLY A 353 -19.34 -13.63 -11.11
CA GLY A 353 -19.94 -13.10 -12.34
C GLY A 353 -19.86 -11.58 -12.46
N ASP A 354 -19.74 -10.87 -11.33
CA ASP A 354 -19.59 -9.41 -11.26
C ASP A 354 -18.16 -8.92 -11.38
N PHE A 355 -17.18 -9.85 -11.28
CA PHE A 355 -15.78 -9.46 -11.26
C PHE A 355 -15.19 -9.32 -12.66
N THR A 356 -14.36 -8.30 -12.82
CA THR A 356 -13.40 -8.20 -13.92
C THR A 356 -11.98 -8.42 -13.37
N PHE A 357 -11.26 -9.35 -13.99
CA PHE A 357 -9.90 -9.75 -13.64
C PHE A 357 -8.91 -9.19 -14.66
N TYR A 358 -7.97 -8.36 -14.23
CA TYR A 358 -7.02 -7.66 -15.09
C TYR A 358 -5.62 -8.25 -14.95
N PHE A 359 -4.96 -8.48 -16.09
CA PHE A 359 -3.58 -8.96 -16.16
C PHE A 359 -2.77 -8.10 -17.12
N VAL A 360 -1.63 -7.56 -16.67
CA VAL A 360 -0.75 -6.75 -17.52
C VAL A 360 0.70 -7.19 -17.30
N GLY A 361 1.42 -7.49 -18.38
CA GLY A 361 2.82 -7.90 -18.30
C GLY A 361 3.26 -8.87 -19.39
N ASN A 362 4.31 -9.64 -19.12
CA ASN A 362 4.83 -10.66 -20.03
C ASN A 362 3.93 -11.91 -20.03
N ILE A 363 2.83 -11.82 -20.73
CA ILE A 363 1.73 -12.79 -20.72
C ILE A 363 1.89 -13.80 -21.87
N ASP A 364 1.69 -15.07 -21.56
CA ASP A 364 1.33 -16.10 -22.52
C ASP A 364 -0.19 -16.17 -22.61
N GLU A 365 -0.74 -15.71 -23.71
CA GLU A 365 -2.18 -15.54 -23.91
C GLU A 365 -2.97 -16.85 -23.86
N GLU A 366 -2.38 -17.95 -24.37
CA GLU A 366 -3.01 -19.27 -24.35
C GLU A 366 -3.08 -19.81 -22.92
N LYS A 367 -2.06 -19.59 -22.11
CA LYS A 367 -2.07 -19.96 -20.68
C LYS A 367 -3.08 -19.13 -19.90
N VAL A 368 -3.20 -17.83 -20.18
CA VAL A 368 -4.24 -17.00 -19.52
C VAL A 368 -5.63 -17.53 -19.86
N LYS A 369 -5.92 -17.86 -21.12
CA LYS A 369 -7.22 -18.44 -21.52
C LYS A 369 -7.47 -19.79 -20.85
N GLU A 370 -6.47 -20.67 -20.79
CA GLU A 370 -6.53 -21.97 -20.13
C GLU A 370 -6.82 -21.82 -18.63
N TYR A 371 -6.03 -21.00 -17.94
CA TYR A 371 -6.17 -20.81 -16.49
C TYR A 371 -7.43 -20.04 -16.12
N ALA A 372 -7.85 -19.04 -16.93
CA ALA A 372 -9.13 -18.36 -16.75
C ALA A 372 -10.31 -19.34 -16.87
N SER A 373 -10.26 -20.23 -17.86
CA SER A 373 -11.30 -21.27 -18.03
C SER A 373 -11.29 -22.27 -16.88
N THR A 374 -10.13 -22.64 -16.36
CA THR A 374 -9.99 -23.64 -15.30
C THR A 374 -10.34 -23.07 -13.93
N TYR A 375 -9.79 -21.93 -13.56
CA TYR A 375 -9.82 -21.43 -12.19
C TYR A 375 -10.82 -20.28 -11.97
N ILE A 376 -11.07 -19.42 -12.98
CA ILE A 376 -12.01 -18.30 -12.83
C ILE A 376 -13.41 -18.69 -13.30
N ALA A 377 -13.55 -19.31 -14.48
CA ALA A 377 -14.85 -19.72 -14.99
C ALA A 377 -15.52 -20.85 -14.18
N SER A 378 -14.79 -21.48 -13.26
CA SER A 378 -15.30 -22.49 -12.31
C SER A 378 -15.71 -21.90 -10.97
N LEU A 379 -15.50 -20.61 -10.73
CA LEU A 379 -15.93 -19.92 -9.51
C LEU A 379 -17.46 -19.85 -9.44
N PRO A 380 -18.04 -19.86 -8.21
CA PRO A 380 -19.47 -19.65 -8.03
C PRO A 380 -19.89 -18.29 -8.57
N SER A 381 -21.06 -18.24 -9.18
CA SER A 381 -21.62 -17.02 -9.75
C SER A 381 -23.13 -17.03 -9.73
N SER A 382 -23.74 -15.85 -9.78
CA SER A 382 -25.16 -15.61 -10.00
C SER A 382 -25.38 -14.66 -11.20
N GLU A 383 -26.63 -14.46 -11.59
CA GLU A 383 -26.99 -13.46 -12.62
C GLU A 383 -27.19 -12.06 -12.01
N GLU A 384 -27.09 -11.93 -10.70
CA GLU A 384 -27.23 -10.65 -10.00
C GLU A 384 -25.94 -9.84 -10.16
N THR A 385 -26.08 -8.55 -10.45
CA THR A 385 -25.00 -7.58 -10.45
C THR A 385 -25.18 -6.63 -9.28
N GLU A 386 -24.11 -6.34 -8.57
CA GLU A 386 -24.14 -5.41 -7.47
C GLU A 386 -23.58 -4.06 -7.92
N GLU A 387 -24.16 -2.98 -7.41
CA GLU A 387 -23.65 -1.62 -7.53
C GLU A 387 -23.33 -1.10 -6.14
N PHE A 388 -22.45 -0.13 -6.04
CA PHE A 388 -22.15 0.52 -4.76
C PHE A 388 -23.24 1.52 -4.36
N GLU A 389 -23.41 1.72 -3.07
CA GLU A 389 -24.24 2.80 -2.53
C GLU A 389 -23.43 4.08 -2.34
N VAL A 390 -24.01 5.21 -2.77
CA VAL A 390 -23.40 6.53 -2.58
C VAL A 390 -23.51 6.91 -1.09
N PRO A 391 -22.40 7.30 -0.42
CA PRO A 391 -22.46 7.67 0.99
C PRO A 391 -23.35 8.88 1.23
N GLU A 392 -24.18 8.82 2.26
CA GLU A 392 -25.06 9.95 2.66
C GLU A 392 -24.22 11.15 3.16
N PHE A 393 -23.18 10.87 3.95
CA PHE A 393 -22.28 11.92 4.44
C PHE A 393 -21.24 12.28 3.37
N LYS A 394 -21.22 13.55 3.02
CA LYS A 394 -20.29 14.12 2.04
C LYS A 394 -19.52 15.28 2.69
N PRO A 395 -18.22 15.08 2.99
CA PRO A 395 -17.45 16.14 3.63
C PRO A 395 -17.27 17.33 2.70
N SER A 396 -17.42 18.53 3.26
CA SER A 396 -17.11 19.79 2.58
C SER A 396 -16.41 20.76 3.54
N THR A 397 -15.65 21.69 2.98
CA THR A 397 -15.00 22.74 3.75
C THR A 397 -15.90 23.97 3.84
N SER A 398 -15.86 24.68 4.97
CA SER A 398 -16.77 25.79 5.27
C SER A 398 -16.07 27.07 5.79
N GLY A 399 -14.77 27.21 5.52
CA GLY A 399 -14.00 28.38 5.98
C GLY A 399 -13.51 28.25 7.43
N ASP A 400 -13.29 27.03 7.89
CA ASP A 400 -12.91 26.73 9.26
C ASP A 400 -11.40 26.74 9.49
N LYS A 401 -11.01 26.94 10.77
CA LYS A 401 -9.62 26.85 11.23
C LYS A 401 -9.50 25.84 12.36
N LYS A 402 -8.65 24.85 12.20
CA LYS A 402 -8.32 23.84 13.22
C LYS A 402 -6.86 23.95 13.63
N VAL A 403 -6.61 24.32 14.89
CA VAL A 403 -5.26 24.36 15.47
C VAL A 403 -5.09 23.17 16.41
N VAL A 404 -4.00 22.44 16.25
CA VAL A 404 -3.63 21.25 17.03
C VAL A 404 -2.27 21.50 17.66
N TYR A 405 -2.13 21.18 18.94
CA TYR A 405 -0.87 21.30 19.69
C TYR A 405 -0.34 19.92 20.00
N LYS A 406 0.85 19.57 19.43
CA LYS A 406 1.47 18.27 19.68
C LYS A 406 2.97 18.31 19.37
N GLY A 407 3.77 17.63 20.23
CA GLY A 407 5.22 17.56 20.09
C GLY A 407 5.95 18.72 20.75
N THR A 408 7.25 18.54 20.99
CA THR A 408 8.10 19.50 21.72
C THR A 408 9.12 20.22 20.83
N ASP A 409 9.34 19.72 19.62
CA ASP A 409 10.23 20.33 18.64
C ASP A 409 9.61 21.63 18.10
N PRO A 410 10.40 22.66 17.78
CA PRO A 410 9.89 23.91 17.21
C PRO A 410 9.59 23.71 15.70
N LYS A 411 8.66 22.81 15.40
CA LYS A 411 8.21 22.48 14.05
C LYS A 411 6.70 22.58 13.98
N SER A 412 6.22 23.16 12.91
CA SER A 412 4.81 23.30 12.58
C SER A 412 4.50 22.69 11.22
N MET A 413 3.24 22.38 10.99
CA MET A 413 2.71 21.94 9.70
C MET A 413 1.47 22.78 9.39
N VAL A 414 1.40 23.29 8.19
CA VAL A 414 0.20 23.95 7.65
C VAL A 414 -0.40 23.06 6.57
N ASN A 415 -1.73 22.93 6.62
CA ASN A 415 -2.52 22.26 5.60
C ASN A 415 -3.72 23.13 5.26
N ILE A 416 -3.81 23.59 4.00
CA ILE A 416 -4.93 24.36 3.47
C ILE A 416 -5.69 23.43 2.53
N LEU A 417 -6.97 23.19 2.79
CA LEU A 417 -7.75 22.18 2.08
C LEU A 417 -9.06 22.79 1.58
N TRP A 418 -9.35 22.59 0.31
CA TRP A 418 -10.64 22.80 -0.33
C TRP A 418 -11.22 21.46 -0.72
N ASN A 419 -12.48 21.19 -0.43
CA ASN A 419 -13.18 20.03 -0.94
C ASN A 419 -14.70 20.24 -0.93
N GLY A 420 -15.38 19.47 -1.77
CA GLY A 420 -16.84 19.51 -1.86
C GLY A 420 -17.36 18.70 -3.04
N GLU A 421 -18.67 18.77 -3.26
CA GLU A 421 -19.31 18.15 -4.43
C GLU A 421 -19.09 18.98 -5.71
N THR A 422 -19.01 18.30 -6.85
CA THR A 422 -18.97 18.93 -8.17
C THR A 422 -19.43 17.93 -9.23
N ASP A 423 -19.88 18.42 -10.38
CA ASP A 423 -20.02 17.59 -11.56
C ASP A 423 -18.63 17.20 -12.08
N TYR A 424 -18.42 15.91 -12.31
CA TYR A 424 -17.13 15.42 -12.79
C TYR A 424 -16.98 15.59 -14.29
N GLU A 425 -15.92 16.29 -14.69
CA GLU A 425 -15.48 16.39 -16.09
C GLU A 425 -13.99 16.03 -16.19
N ALA A 426 -13.66 15.09 -17.08
CA ALA A 426 -12.29 14.56 -17.19
C ALA A 426 -11.26 15.62 -17.63
N GLU A 427 -11.68 16.60 -18.43
CA GLU A 427 -10.89 17.75 -18.86
C GLU A 427 -10.60 18.67 -17.69
N GLU A 428 -11.58 18.89 -16.83
CA GLU A 428 -11.46 19.73 -15.64
C GLU A 428 -10.58 19.07 -14.58
N ASP A 429 -10.67 17.73 -14.38
CA ASP A 429 -9.74 16.97 -13.53
C ASP A 429 -8.28 17.12 -14.00
N PHE A 430 -8.06 17.05 -15.30
CA PHE A 430 -6.72 17.25 -15.86
C PHE A 430 -6.20 18.68 -15.62
N THR A 431 -7.05 19.68 -15.82
CA THR A 431 -6.72 21.10 -15.54
C THR A 431 -6.47 21.32 -14.05
N MET A 432 -7.23 20.67 -13.15
CA MET A 432 -7.02 20.72 -11.71
C MET A 432 -5.65 20.15 -11.31
N LYS A 433 -5.23 19.06 -11.92
CA LYS A 433 -3.88 18.48 -11.72
C LYS A 433 -2.79 19.45 -12.19
N ALA A 434 -3.00 20.08 -13.36
CA ALA A 434 -2.07 21.09 -13.86
C ALA A 434 -1.97 22.32 -12.94
N LEU A 435 -3.09 22.78 -12.39
CA LEU A 435 -3.12 23.84 -11.38
C LEU A 435 -2.31 23.47 -10.14
N GLY A 436 -2.42 22.23 -9.65
CA GLY A 436 -1.65 21.73 -8.52
C GLY A 436 -0.13 21.79 -8.77
N GLU A 437 0.31 21.33 -9.92
CA GLU A 437 1.73 21.38 -10.30
C GLU A 437 2.25 22.82 -10.46
N ILE A 438 1.48 23.70 -11.10
CA ILE A 438 1.83 25.12 -11.25
C ILE A 438 1.93 25.81 -9.89
N LEU A 439 0.94 25.62 -9.03
CA LEU A 439 0.98 26.18 -7.67
C LEU A 439 2.16 25.61 -6.89
N THR A 440 2.50 24.34 -7.03
CA THR A 440 3.70 23.77 -6.39
C THR A 440 4.96 24.53 -6.81
N ILE A 441 5.14 24.81 -8.10
CA ILE A 441 6.27 25.58 -8.60
C ILE A 441 6.30 26.99 -7.97
N LYS A 442 5.16 27.70 -8.00
CA LYS A 442 5.06 29.06 -7.46
C LYS A 442 5.30 29.12 -5.96
N LEU A 443 4.74 28.17 -5.23
CA LEU A 443 4.94 28.06 -3.79
C LEU A 443 6.39 27.72 -3.41
N VAL A 444 7.07 26.90 -4.20
CA VAL A 444 8.52 26.65 -3.99
C VAL A 444 9.31 27.94 -4.21
N GLU A 445 9.05 28.66 -5.30
CA GLU A 445 9.70 29.94 -5.59
C GLU A 445 9.46 30.96 -4.45
N GLN A 446 8.22 31.13 -4.00
CA GLN A 446 7.86 32.11 -2.98
C GLN A 446 8.27 31.69 -1.56
N LEU A 447 7.84 30.51 -1.09
CA LEU A 447 7.99 30.14 0.33
C LEU A 447 9.38 29.59 0.68
N ARG A 448 10.05 28.94 -0.29
CA ARG A 448 11.37 28.34 -0.07
C ARG A 448 12.51 29.25 -0.49
N GLU A 449 12.43 29.86 -1.68
CA GLU A 449 13.54 30.61 -2.27
C GLU A 449 13.54 32.07 -1.82
N GLU A 450 12.38 32.73 -1.77
CA GLU A 450 12.28 34.13 -1.37
C GLU A 450 12.17 34.30 0.15
N GLU A 451 11.26 33.56 0.81
CA GLU A 451 11.03 33.67 2.26
C GLU A 451 11.99 32.80 3.08
N ALA A 452 12.63 31.80 2.47
CA ALA A 452 13.48 30.79 3.11
C ALA A 452 12.83 30.12 4.34
N GLY A 453 11.49 30.07 4.37
CA GLY A 453 10.69 29.66 5.53
C GLY A 453 10.32 28.18 5.58
N VAL A 454 10.52 27.44 4.46
CA VAL A 454 10.15 26.04 4.36
C VAL A 454 11.24 25.19 3.74
N TYR A 455 11.27 23.88 4.08
CA TYR A 455 12.12 22.90 3.39
C TYR A 455 11.47 22.34 2.12
N GLY A 456 10.15 22.38 2.03
CA GLY A 456 9.38 21.93 0.89
C GLY A 456 7.93 22.32 1.02
N VAL A 457 7.25 22.44 -0.10
CA VAL A 457 5.81 22.73 -0.19
C VAL A 457 5.25 21.96 -1.38
N GLY A 458 4.00 21.54 -1.27
CA GLY A 458 3.29 20.88 -2.37
C GLY A 458 1.84 21.33 -2.44
N ALA A 459 1.33 21.45 -3.67
CA ALA A 459 -0.07 21.66 -3.96
C ALA A 459 -0.58 20.51 -4.85
N ARG A 460 -1.76 19.98 -4.54
CA ARG A 460 -2.37 18.88 -5.30
C ARG A 460 -3.86 19.06 -5.40
N GLY A 461 -4.42 18.80 -6.59
CA GLY A 461 -5.84 18.83 -6.82
C GLY A 461 -6.29 17.68 -7.71
N ASN A 462 -7.50 17.20 -7.46
CA ASN A 462 -8.15 16.18 -8.28
C ASN A 462 -9.68 16.32 -8.21
N LEU A 463 -10.34 15.86 -9.24
CA LEU A 463 -11.75 15.55 -9.26
C LEU A 463 -11.93 14.03 -9.23
N SER A 464 -13.01 13.56 -8.61
CA SER A 464 -13.40 12.16 -8.58
C SER A 464 -14.81 11.99 -9.14
N LYS A 465 -15.02 10.95 -9.97
CA LYS A 465 -16.34 10.60 -10.51
C LYS A 465 -17.15 9.76 -9.52
N ILE A 466 -16.48 8.80 -8.90
CA ILE A 466 -17.06 7.82 -7.98
C ILE A 466 -16.48 7.97 -6.57
N PRO A 467 -17.27 7.70 -5.50
CA PRO A 467 -18.68 7.28 -5.48
C PRO A 467 -19.68 8.38 -5.87
N TYR A 468 -19.26 9.64 -5.91
CA TYR A 468 -20.03 10.80 -6.40
C TYR A 468 -19.07 11.86 -6.93
N GLY A 469 -19.56 12.73 -7.77
CA GLY A 469 -18.79 13.86 -8.31
C GLY A 469 -18.28 14.75 -7.18
N SER A 470 -16.97 14.79 -6.97
CA SER A 470 -16.34 15.55 -5.90
C SER A 470 -14.98 16.11 -6.31
N TYR A 471 -14.53 17.12 -5.59
CA TYR A 471 -13.20 17.68 -5.77
C TYR A 471 -12.44 17.77 -4.44
N SER A 472 -11.14 17.75 -4.53
CA SER A 472 -10.23 18.03 -3.43
C SER A 472 -9.02 18.79 -3.96
N PHE A 473 -8.63 19.86 -3.26
CA PHE A 473 -7.38 20.58 -3.50
C PHE A 473 -6.69 20.87 -2.17
N SER A 474 -5.40 20.64 -2.08
CA SER A 474 -4.65 20.88 -0.83
C SER A 474 -3.31 21.54 -1.10
N ILE A 475 -2.91 22.42 -0.17
CA ILE A 475 -1.57 22.98 -0.07
C ILE A 475 -1.02 22.60 1.30
N SER A 476 0.18 22.00 1.34
CA SER A 476 0.80 21.55 2.59
C SER A 476 2.27 21.93 2.65
N PHE A 477 2.71 22.44 3.82
CA PHE A 477 4.12 22.74 4.06
C PHE A 477 4.49 22.69 5.55
N PRO A 478 5.69 22.17 5.89
CA PRO A 478 6.28 22.31 7.22
C PRO A 478 6.99 23.65 7.35
N CYS A 479 6.94 24.26 8.53
CA CYS A 479 7.64 25.52 8.81
C CYS A 479 7.99 25.67 10.30
N GLY A 480 8.70 26.75 10.66
CA GLY A 480 8.84 27.17 12.06
C GLY A 480 7.52 27.74 12.61
N PRO A 481 7.23 27.57 13.92
CA PRO A 481 5.99 28.08 14.53
C PRO A 481 5.79 29.58 14.34
N GLU A 482 6.89 30.33 14.32
CA GLU A 482 6.92 31.79 14.14
C GLU A 482 6.52 32.24 12.72
N ASN A 483 6.66 31.34 11.73
CA ASN A 483 6.44 31.65 10.31
C ASN A 483 5.06 31.17 9.80
N VAL A 484 4.27 30.51 10.64
CA VAL A 484 2.98 29.91 10.23
C VAL A 484 2.04 30.94 9.60
N GLU A 485 1.88 32.11 10.21
CA GLU A 485 0.95 33.13 9.74
C GLU A 485 1.43 33.76 8.42
N SER A 486 2.66 34.23 8.37
CA SER A 486 3.23 34.89 7.18
C SER A 486 3.30 33.97 5.98
N LEU A 487 3.71 32.68 6.16
CA LEU A 487 3.78 31.72 5.07
C LEU A 487 2.40 31.26 4.61
N THR A 488 1.40 31.20 5.51
CA THR A 488 0.01 30.93 5.12
C THR A 488 -0.54 32.06 4.26
N GLU A 489 -0.32 33.32 4.66
CA GLU A 489 -0.72 34.49 3.87
C GLU A 489 -0.01 34.52 2.51
N ALA A 490 1.29 34.24 2.47
CA ALA A 490 2.05 34.17 1.22
C ALA A 490 1.53 33.05 0.30
N ALA A 491 1.20 31.87 0.84
CA ALA A 491 0.64 30.77 0.06
C ALA A 491 -0.73 31.13 -0.55
N LEU A 492 -1.61 31.74 0.23
CA LEU A 492 -2.92 32.20 -0.24
C LEU A 492 -2.79 33.35 -1.26
N ALA A 493 -1.79 34.22 -1.09
CA ALA A 493 -1.51 35.27 -2.07
C ALA A 493 -1.08 34.70 -3.45
N GLU A 494 -0.33 33.60 -3.47
CA GLU A 494 -0.02 32.92 -4.74
C GLU A 494 -1.27 32.30 -5.39
N VAL A 495 -2.18 31.74 -4.61
CA VAL A 495 -3.48 31.27 -5.10
C VAL A 495 -4.26 32.44 -5.75
N GLU A 496 -4.35 33.59 -5.07
CA GLU A 496 -5.06 34.76 -5.62
C GLU A 496 -4.38 35.30 -6.89
N LYS A 497 -3.05 35.30 -6.97
CA LYS A 497 -2.33 35.67 -8.21
C LYS A 497 -2.73 34.80 -9.40
N ILE A 498 -2.85 33.48 -9.21
CA ILE A 498 -3.31 32.55 -10.25
C ILE A 498 -4.78 32.82 -10.62
N LYS A 499 -5.64 33.08 -9.62
CA LYS A 499 -7.06 33.42 -9.86
C LYS A 499 -7.23 34.72 -10.64
N GLU A 500 -6.39 35.71 -10.38
CA GLU A 500 -6.46 37.01 -11.04
C GLU A 500 -5.86 36.99 -12.46
N ASN A 501 -4.68 36.38 -12.59
CA ASN A 501 -3.83 36.55 -13.77
C ASN A 501 -3.62 35.26 -14.59
N GLY A 502 -3.99 34.09 -14.03
CA GLY A 502 -3.56 32.80 -14.57
C GLY A 502 -2.05 32.55 -14.39
N PRO A 503 -1.53 31.40 -14.80
CA PRO A 503 -0.09 31.13 -14.82
C PRO A 503 0.62 31.95 -15.88
N THR A 504 1.96 32.09 -15.75
CA THR A 504 2.76 32.65 -16.85
C THR A 504 2.89 31.68 -18.00
N GLU A 505 3.17 32.17 -19.23
CA GLU A 505 3.44 31.30 -20.37
C GLU A 505 4.56 30.31 -20.07
N LYS A 506 5.61 30.77 -19.40
CA LYS A 506 6.75 29.94 -19.01
C LYS A 506 6.35 28.80 -18.07
N ASP A 507 5.46 29.05 -17.10
CA ASP A 507 4.97 28.02 -16.19
C ASP A 507 4.11 26.99 -16.94
N LEU A 508 3.23 27.45 -17.82
CA LEU A 508 2.39 26.59 -18.65
C LEU A 508 3.24 25.70 -19.57
N GLU A 509 4.22 26.25 -20.27
CA GLU A 509 5.14 25.48 -21.12
C GLU A 509 5.90 24.43 -20.31
N LYS A 510 6.44 24.81 -19.14
CA LYS A 510 7.16 23.88 -18.25
C LYS A 510 6.29 22.72 -17.81
N ILE A 511 5.02 22.96 -17.46
CA ILE A 511 4.11 21.89 -17.05
C ILE A 511 3.73 20.99 -18.22
N LYS A 512 3.48 21.56 -19.40
CA LYS A 512 3.23 20.77 -20.61
C LYS A 512 4.39 19.83 -20.91
N GLU A 513 5.62 20.33 -20.87
CA GLU A 513 6.84 19.50 -21.04
C GLU A 513 6.94 18.41 -19.98
N THR A 514 6.71 18.76 -18.71
CA THR A 514 6.75 17.79 -17.59
C THR A 514 5.74 16.67 -17.80
N PHE A 515 4.50 16.99 -18.16
CA PHE A 515 3.44 16.02 -18.41
C PHE A 515 3.76 15.08 -19.58
N LEU A 516 4.34 15.61 -20.66
CA LEU A 516 4.74 14.80 -21.82
C LEU A 516 5.90 13.84 -21.47
N VAL A 517 6.88 14.30 -20.70
CA VAL A 517 7.98 13.44 -20.24
C VAL A 517 7.45 12.34 -19.31
N GLN A 518 6.65 12.69 -18.31
CA GLN A 518 6.04 11.72 -17.39
C GLN A 518 5.19 10.69 -18.14
N ARG A 519 4.39 11.14 -19.11
CA ARG A 519 3.56 10.24 -19.93
C ARG A 519 4.39 9.23 -20.72
N LYS A 520 5.50 9.67 -21.29
CA LYS A 520 6.41 8.79 -22.02
C LYS A 520 6.95 7.66 -21.14
N ASP A 521 7.29 7.96 -19.88
CA ASP A 521 7.77 6.97 -18.92
C ASP A 521 6.62 6.04 -18.50
N GLN A 522 5.45 6.59 -18.14
CA GLN A 522 4.24 5.84 -17.75
C GLN A 522 3.79 4.81 -18.80
N LEU A 523 3.87 5.16 -20.09
CA LEU A 523 3.49 4.25 -21.18
C LEU A 523 4.36 2.99 -21.26
N GLN A 524 5.50 2.97 -20.57
CA GLN A 524 6.42 1.82 -20.47
C GLN A 524 6.31 1.09 -19.13
N GLU A 525 5.27 1.36 -18.34
CA GLU A 525 5.04 0.75 -17.04
C GLU A 525 3.80 -0.13 -17.04
N ASN A 526 3.94 -1.38 -16.59
CA ASN A 526 2.81 -2.31 -16.47
C ASN A 526 1.73 -1.76 -15.51
N ARG A 527 2.14 -1.11 -14.43
CA ARG A 527 1.23 -0.52 -13.43
C ARG A 527 0.32 0.52 -14.06
N PHE A 528 0.88 1.42 -14.88
CA PHE A 528 0.10 2.43 -15.56
C PHE A 528 -1.05 1.82 -16.38
N TRP A 529 -0.75 0.78 -17.17
CA TRP A 529 -1.77 0.15 -18.02
C TRP A 529 -2.82 -0.62 -17.19
N LEU A 530 -2.39 -1.27 -16.11
CA LEU A 530 -3.32 -1.93 -15.19
C LEU A 530 -4.31 -0.93 -14.60
N ASP A 531 -3.81 0.19 -14.07
CA ASP A 531 -4.62 1.25 -13.47
C ASP A 531 -5.54 1.94 -14.50
N GLN A 532 -5.08 2.10 -15.76
CA GLN A 532 -5.91 2.68 -16.83
C GLN A 532 -7.05 1.75 -17.26
N LEU A 533 -6.81 0.45 -17.38
CA LEU A 533 -7.84 -0.53 -17.73
C LEU A 533 -8.89 -0.64 -16.61
N GLU A 534 -8.44 -0.76 -15.36
CA GLU A 534 -9.31 -0.83 -14.19
C GLU A 534 -10.16 0.44 -14.03
N SER A 535 -9.53 1.63 -14.06
CA SER A 535 -10.26 2.89 -13.90
C SER A 535 -11.23 3.16 -15.05
N ALA A 536 -10.89 2.75 -16.29
CA ALA A 536 -11.76 2.94 -17.43
C ALA A 536 -13.07 2.15 -17.26
N ASP A 537 -12.99 0.90 -16.79
CA ASP A 537 -14.18 0.09 -16.53
C ASP A 537 -14.97 0.61 -15.32
N MET A 538 -14.29 0.90 -14.20
CA MET A 538 -14.96 1.39 -12.99
C MET A 538 -15.68 2.73 -13.19
N GLU A 539 -15.15 3.61 -14.03
CA GLU A 539 -15.71 4.93 -14.29
C GLU A 539 -16.55 4.99 -15.57
N ASP A 540 -16.74 3.89 -16.26
CA ASP A 540 -17.39 3.83 -17.58
C ASP A 540 -16.80 4.86 -18.54
N ARG A 541 -15.46 4.76 -18.78
CA ARG A 541 -14.69 5.66 -19.64
C ARG A 541 -14.19 4.94 -20.88
N GLU A 542 -14.12 5.66 -21.99
CA GLU A 542 -13.45 5.17 -23.18
C GLU A 542 -11.94 5.08 -22.97
N ILE A 543 -11.41 3.87 -22.85
CA ILE A 543 -9.97 3.62 -22.63
C ILE A 543 -9.09 4.21 -23.74
N ASN A 544 -9.56 4.26 -24.99
CA ASN A 544 -8.81 4.81 -26.13
C ASN A 544 -8.44 6.29 -25.97
N LYS A 545 -9.13 7.04 -25.11
CA LYS A 545 -8.76 8.43 -24.77
C LYS A 545 -7.35 8.54 -24.14
N VAL A 546 -6.82 7.47 -23.57
CA VAL A 546 -5.44 7.44 -23.04
C VAL A 546 -4.40 7.75 -24.12
N LEU A 547 -4.68 7.40 -25.38
CA LEU A 547 -3.80 7.63 -26.51
C LEU A 547 -3.80 9.09 -27.00
N LYS A 548 -4.80 9.89 -26.61
CA LYS A 548 -4.94 11.32 -26.98
C LYS A 548 -4.36 12.28 -25.94
N TYR A 549 -3.51 11.78 -25.05
CA TYR A 549 -2.98 12.60 -23.97
C TYR A 549 -2.12 13.78 -24.44
N GLU A 550 -1.33 13.60 -25.51
CA GLU A 550 -0.52 14.68 -26.08
C GLU A 550 -1.40 15.80 -26.63
N GLU A 551 -2.52 15.47 -27.29
CA GLU A 551 -3.51 16.45 -27.77
C GLU A 551 -4.13 17.20 -26.60
N LYS A 552 -4.46 16.50 -25.52
CA LYS A 552 -5.00 17.07 -24.29
C LYS A 552 -4.00 18.04 -23.63
N VAL A 553 -2.73 17.66 -23.54
CA VAL A 553 -1.66 18.54 -23.01
C VAL A 553 -1.48 19.78 -23.90
N ALA A 554 -1.48 19.60 -25.21
CA ALA A 554 -1.33 20.73 -26.17
C ALA A 554 -2.48 21.73 -26.05
N ALA A 555 -3.71 21.23 -25.83
CA ALA A 555 -4.92 22.07 -25.73
C ALA A 555 -5.01 22.88 -24.43
N LEU A 556 -4.30 22.49 -23.36
CA LEU A 556 -4.35 23.18 -22.07
C LEU A 556 -3.98 24.67 -22.19
N THR A 557 -4.82 25.54 -21.65
CA THR A 557 -4.66 27.00 -21.70
C THR A 557 -4.52 27.63 -20.31
N LYS A 558 -4.04 28.86 -20.28
CA LYS A 558 -3.95 29.67 -19.04
C LYS A 558 -5.34 30.03 -18.52
N GLU A 559 -6.25 30.28 -19.43
CA GLU A 559 -7.63 30.62 -19.16
C GLU A 559 -8.36 29.50 -18.43
N GLU A 560 -8.23 28.26 -18.89
CA GLU A 560 -8.80 27.07 -18.22
C GLU A 560 -8.24 26.89 -16.80
N ILE A 561 -6.93 27.05 -16.60
CA ILE A 561 -6.30 26.98 -15.28
C ILE A 561 -6.83 28.07 -14.37
N LYS A 562 -6.96 29.30 -14.86
CA LYS A 562 -7.55 30.43 -14.13
C LYS A 562 -9.02 30.18 -13.77
N GLU A 563 -9.81 29.63 -14.68
CA GLU A 563 -11.22 29.30 -14.45
C GLU A 563 -11.36 28.22 -13.36
N VAL A 564 -10.58 27.16 -13.43
CA VAL A 564 -10.56 26.07 -12.44
C VAL A 564 -10.12 26.62 -11.06
N ALA A 565 -9.08 27.46 -11.02
CA ALA A 565 -8.66 28.09 -9.77
C ALA A 565 -9.79 28.94 -9.14
N ASN A 566 -10.50 29.74 -9.94
CA ASN A 566 -11.62 30.55 -9.46
C ASN A 566 -12.84 29.72 -9.04
N LYS A 567 -13.10 28.59 -9.72
CA LYS A 567 -14.22 27.70 -9.40
C LYS A 567 -14.03 27.00 -8.06
N TYR A 568 -12.81 26.50 -7.79
CA TYR A 568 -12.57 25.57 -6.68
C TYR A 568 -11.82 26.17 -5.48
N LEU A 569 -10.93 27.16 -5.71
CA LEU A 569 -10.12 27.73 -4.63
C LEU A 569 -10.77 29.02 -4.08
N ASN A 570 -11.95 28.87 -3.49
CA ASN A 570 -12.73 29.96 -2.90
C ASN A 570 -12.34 30.21 -1.44
N GLU A 571 -13.07 31.09 -0.72
CA GLU A 571 -12.81 31.43 0.68
C GLU A 571 -13.21 30.31 1.66
N ASN A 572 -13.94 29.29 1.23
CA ASN A 572 -14.41 28.18 2.04
C ASN A 572 -13.35 27.05 2.11
N TYR A 573 -12.18 27.33 2.63
CA TYR A 573 -11.15 26.30 2.87
C TYR A 573 -11.02 25.97 4.34
N LEU A 574 -10.57 24.77 4.67
CA LEU A 574 -10.13 24.39 6.01
C LEU A 574 -8.63 24.71 6.17
N LEU A 575 -8.32 25.55 7.16
CA LEU A 575 -6.94 25.81 7.58
C LEU A 575 -6.58 24.93 8.78
N GLY A 576 -5.84 23.85 8.55
CA GLY A 576 -5.26 23.00 9.57
C GLY A 576 -3.85 23.46 9.95
N ILE A 577 -3.59 23.63 11.25
CA ILE A 577 -2.28 24.05 11.77
C ILE A 577 -1.86 23.12 12.90
N LEU A 578 -0.68 22.51 12.77
CA LEU A 578 0.01 21.83 13.86
C LEU A 578 1.03 22.79 14.47
N LEU A 579 0.96 22.97 15.78
CA LEU A 579 1.92 23.73 16.57
C LEU A 579 2.56 22.86 17.66
N PRO A 580 3.80 23.17 18.11
CA PRO A 580 4.38 22.49 19.26
C PRO A 580 3.58 22.77 20.54
N GLU A 581 3.61 21.83 21.47
CA GLU A 581 3.01 22.00 22.80
C GLU A 581 3.67 23.18 23.52
N LYS A 582 2.87 24.01 24.20
CA LYS A 582 3.40 25.11 25.00
C LYS A 582 4.19 24.52 26.17
N LYS A 583 5.43 24.96 26.35
CA LYS A 583 6.20 24.60 27.56
C LYS A 583 5.47 25.14 28.79
N GLU A 584 5.28 24.28 29.81
CA GLU A 584 4.79 24.73 31.12
C GLU A 584 5.70 25.84 31.64
N GLY A 585 5.19 27.08 31.71
CA GLY A 585 5.93 28.27 32.14
C GLY A 585 5.72 29.51 31.30
N GLN A 586 5.14 29.44 30.10
CA GLN A 586 4.73 30.58 29.29
C GLN A 586 3.20 30.75 29.35
N ALA A 587 2.67 30.99 30.55
CA ALA A 587 1.28 31.44 30.72
C ALA A 587 1.21 32.93 30.46
N SER A 588 0.37 33.31 29.50
CA SER A 588 -0.30 34.60 29.28
C SER A 588 0.55 35.88 29.26
N GLU A 589 1.01 36.27 28.08
CA GLU A 589 0.99 37.68 27.68
C GLU A 589 0.26 37.75 26.31
N ALA A 590 -1.06 37.63 26.33
CA ALA A 590 -1.96 38.07 25.27
C ALA A 590 -3.39 38.01 25.79
N GLY A 591 -3.74 39.02 26.55
CA GLY A 591 -5.06 39.26 27.03
C GLY A 591 -5.20 40.73 27.35
N GLU A 592 -5.49 41.52 26.34
CA GLU A 592 -6.34 42.72 26.42
C GLU A 592 -6.72 43.14 24.99
#